data_0ceb1c2c2a7d182d931f49a05541344e
#
_entry.id   0ceb1c2c2a7d182d931f49a05541344e
#
_cell.length_a   1.000
_cell.length_b   1.000
_cell.length_c   1.000
_cell.angle_alpha   90.00
_cell.angle_beta   90.00
_cell.angle_gamma   90.00
#
_symmetry.space_group_name_H-M   'P 1'
#
loop_
_entity.id
_entity.type
_entity.pdbx_description
1 polymer ?
#
loop_
_entity_poly.entity_id
_entity_poly.type
_entity_poly.pdbx_seq_one_letter_code
_entity_poly.pdbx_strand_id
1 'polypeptide(L)'
;MTRFDTKLVHAPAQHDNNTGAVTTPIYKATTFAYPEIGAPVKDDYSRSGNPTRRALEEQLAALEEGTAGFAFSSGMAAIHAALAIFKQGDHLIVGNQIYGGTFRLLHQFFERWGLKITAVDTRNLAAIEAAIQPNTKAIYFEPVTNPLLQVTSVQKVAALAQQHHLLTIVDNTFLSPYLLQPLTLGADIVIHSATKYLSGHSDVSAGAVIVKDRELAERVYFIQNALGSILSPEDSNELARGIKTLSLRLDRQIANVKELVNYLQGLGEVKKIYYPGIKGLP
;
A
#
# COMPACT_ATOMS: atom_id res chain seq x y z
N MET A 1 14.33 -15.79 -10.58
CA MET A 1 13.25 -14.88 -10.13
C MET A 1 12.30 -14.62 -11.29
N THR A 2 11.00 -14.69 -11.06
CA THR A 2 9.99 -14.37 -12.08
C THR A 2 10.01 -12.87 -12.36
N ARG A 3 9.95 -12.46 -13.63
CA ARG A 3 9.92 -11.04 -14.03
C ARG A 3 8.67 -10.35 -13.48
N PHE A 4 8.75 -9.06 -13.19
CA PHE A 4 7.64 -8.27 -12.65
C PHE A 4 6.38 -8.34 -13.54
N ASP A 5 6.53 -8.17 -14.86
CA ASP A 5 5.42 -8.28 -15.81
C ASP A 5 4.74 -9.66 -15.78
N THR A 6 5.53 -10.72 -15.58
CA THR A 6 4.97 -12.07 -15.40
C THR A 6 4.15 -12.17 -14.11
N LYS A 7 4.60 -11.53 -13.02
CA LYS A 7 3.85 -11.48 -11.76
C LYS A 7 2.53 -10.72 -11.90
N LEU A 8 2.50 -9.62 -12.67
CA LEU A 8 1.26 -8.87 -12.93
C LEU A 8 0.17 -9.76 -13.53
N VAL A 9 0.52 -10.70 -14.39
CA VAL A 9 -0.44 -11.53 -15.13
C VAL A 9 -0.70 -12.87 -14.44
N HIS A 10 0.33 -13.47 -13.83
CA HIS A 10 0.32 -14.86 -13.37
C HIS A 10 0.53 -15.06 -11.86
N ALA A 11 0.62 -14.01 -11.06
CA ALA A 11 0.63 -14.17 -9.61
C ALA A 11 -0.82 -14.07 -9.07
N PRO A 12 -1.21 -14.95 -8.13
CA PRO A 12 -0.53 -16.18 -7.80
C PRO A 12 -0.56 -17.15 -9.00
N ALA A 13 0.49 -17.95 -9.17
CA ALA A 13 0.60 -18.93 -10.26
C ALA A 13 -0.33 -20.14 -10.04
N GLN A 14 -1.61 -19.91 -9.76
CA GLN A 14 -2.59 -20.92 -9.43
C GLN A 14 -3.77 -20.84 -10.40
N HIS A 15 -4.22 -21.99 -10.83
CA HIS A 15 -5.50 -22.16 -11.48
C HIS A 15 -6.52 -22.68 -10.47
N ASP A 16 -7.79 -22.53 -10.75
CA ASP A 16 -8.84 -23.10 -9.90
C ASP A 16 -8.77 -24.63 -9.92
N ASN A 17 -8.54 -25.24 -8.77
CA ASN A 17 -8.37 -26.69 -8.65
C ASN A 17 -9.65 -27.48 -8.97
N ASN A 18 -10.82 -26.83 -8.88
CA ASN A 18 -12.09 -27.52 -9.13
C ASN A 18 -12.43 -27.58 -10.62
N THR A 19 -12.09 -26.54 -11.38
CA THR A 19 -12.49 -26.39 -12.79
C THR A 19 -11.32 -26.29 -13.75
N GLY A 20 -10.09 -26.06 -13.25
CA GLY A 20 -8.94 -25.77 -14.09
C GLY A 20 -8.95 -24.37 -14.70
N ALA A 21 -9.86 -23.48 -14.28
CA ALA A 21 -9.93 -22.11 -14.78
C ALA A 21 -8.62 -21.35 -14.48
N VAL A 22 -8.06 -20.70 -15.51
CA VAL A 22 -6.80 -19.93 -15.40
C VAL A 22 -6.98 -18.57 -14.73
N THR A 23 -8.21 -18.14 -14.51
CA THR A 23 -8.57 -16.98 -13.71
C THR A 23 -9.29 -17.45 -12.46
N THR A 24 -9.03 -16.81 -11.32
CA THR A 24 -9.72 -17.15 -10.07
C THR A 24 -11.22 -16.87 -10.21
N PRO A 25 -12.12 -17.85 -9.96
CA PRO A 25 -13.57 -17.63 -9.94
C PRO A 25 -13.97 -16.61 -8.88
N ILE A 26 -15.10 -15.93 -9.10
CA ILE A 26 -15.70 -15.04 -8.11
C ILE A 26 -16.56 -15.88 -7.14
N TYR A 27 -16.05 -16.06 -5.93
CA TYR A 27 -16.75 -16.78 -4.85
C TYR A 27 -17.63 -15.78 -4.07
N LYS A 28 -18.83 -15.57 -4.57
CA LYS A 28 -19.83 -14.68 -3.93
C LYS A 28 -20.61 -15.48 -2.87
N ALA A 29 -19.92 -15.87 -1.81
CA ALA A 29 -20.49 -16.60 -0.68
C ALA A 29 -20.16 -15.88 0.63
N THR A 30 -21.10 -15.82 1.58
CA THR A 30 -20.86 -15.28 2.93
C THR A 30 -20.24 -16.35 3.82
N THR A 31 -20.71 -17.58 3.72
CA THR A 31 -20.30 -18.73 4.54
C THR A 31 -19.94 -19.92 3.68
N PHE A 32 -19.08 -20.77 4.20
CA PHE A 32 -18.61 -21.99 3.54
C PHE A 32 -18.93 -23.19 4.43
N ALA A 33 -19.32 -24.31 3.82
CA ALA A 33 -19.66 -25.54 4.54
C ALA A 33 -18.39 -26.22 5.07
N TYR A 34 -18.47 -26.71 6.30
CA TYR A 34 -17.46 -27.61 6.85
C TYR A 34 -17.67 -29.00 6.24
N PRO A 35 -16.61 -29.69 5.81
CA PRO A 35 -16.74 -31.07 5.28
C PRO A 35 -17.23 -32.05 6.37
N GLU A 36 -16.82 -31.80 7.62
CA GLU A 36 -17.28 -32.54 8.81
C GLU A 36 -17.11 -31.67 10.07
N ILE A 37 -17.75 -32.04 11.16
CA ILE A 37 -17.68 -31.32 12.44
C ILE A 37 -16.24 -31.36 12.97
N GLY A 38 -15.67 -30.17 13.21
CA GLY A 38 -14.31 -30.01 13.75
C GLY A 38 -13.18 -30.14 12.72
N ALA A 39 -13.49 -30.35 11.45
CA ALA A 39 -12.47 -30.30 10.40
C ALA A 39 -11.87 -28.90 10.26
N PRO A 40 -10.54 -28.78 10.09
CA PRO A 40 -9.93 -27.50 9.76
C PRO A 40 -10.36 -27.07 8.36
N VAL A 41 -10.82 -25.83 8.22
CA VAL A 41 -11.19 -25.24 6.94
C VAL A 41 -10.35 -23.98 6.69
N LYS A 42 -10.02 -23.72 5.45
CA LYS A 42 -9.29 -22.52 5.05
C LYS A 42 -10.22 -21.29 5.00
N ASP A 43 -11.47 -21.50 4.62
CA ASP A 43 -12.51 -20.50 4.54
C ASP A 43 -13.75 -21.01 5.29
N ASP A 44 -14.26 -20.20 6.20
CA ASP A 44 -15.51 -20.44 6.93
C ASP A 44 -16.50 -19.30 6.71
N TYR A 45 -15.98 -18.09 6.71
CA TYR A 45 -16.75 -16.84 6.60
C TYR A 45 -15.98 -15.79 5.79
N SER A 46 -16.63 -15.15 4.82
CA SER A 46 -15.97 -14.27 3.83
C SER A 46 -15.26 -13.05 4.43
N ARG A 47 -15.66 -12.58 5.62
CA ARG A 47 -14.91 -11.53 6.32
C ARG A 47 -13.54 -12.03 6.76
N SER A 48 -13.45 -13.25 7.26
CA SER A 48 -12.19 -13.88 7.72
C SER A 48 -11.34 -14.36 6.54
N GLY A 49 -11.97 -14.95 5.51
CA GLY A 49 -11.30 -15.46 4.31
C GLY A 49 -12.27 -15.63 3.15
N ASN A 50 -11.81 -15.32 1.93
CA ASN A 50 -12.55 -15.56 0.70
C ASN A 50 -11.57 -15.93 -0.41
N PRO A 51 -11.79 -16.99 -1.18
CA PRO A 51 -10.84 -17.46 -2.20
C PRO A 51 -10.47 -16.37 -3.24
N THR A 52 -11.46 -15.58 -3.69
CA THR A 52 -11.23 -14.50 -4.69
C THR A 52 -10.37 -13.38 -4.10
N ARG A 53 -10.71 -12.90 -2.90
CA ARG A 53 -9.93 -11.86 -2.22
C ARG A 53 -8.52 -12.35 -1.90
N ARG A 54 -8.36 -13.60 -1.46
CA ARG A 54 -7.06 -14.19 -1.17
C ARG A 54 -6.16 -14.23 -2.39
N ALA A 55 -6.68 -14.59 -3.57
CA ALA A 55 -5.91 -14.58 -4.80
C ALA A 55 -5.36 -13.19 -5.13
N LEU A 56 -6.16 -12.14 -4.93
CA LEU A 56 -5.70 -10.75 -5.04
C LEU A 56 -4.64 -10.41 -3.98
N GLU A 57 -4.86 -10.80 -2.72
CA GLU A 57 -3.94 -10.53 -1.61
C GLU A 57 -2.57 -11.18 -1.84
N GLU A 58 -2.55 -12.42 -2.35
CA GLU A 58 -1.32 -13.11 -2.77
C GLU A 58 -0.64 -12.42 -3.96
N GLN A 59 -1.41 -11.90 -4.94
CA GLN A 59 -0.87 -11.12 -6.05
C GLN A 59 -0.21 -9.82 -5.56
N LEU A 60 -0.88 -9.09 -4.69
CA LEU A 60 -0.36 -7.84 -4.11
C LEU A 60 0.93 -8.09 -3.32
N ALA A 61 0.97 -9.15 -2.49
CA ALA A 61 2.18 -9.56 -1.78
C ALA A 61 3.33 -9.88 -2.75
N ALA A 62 3.07 -10.64 -3.82
CA ALA A 62 4.07 -10.99 -4.82
C ALA A 62 4.63 -9.79 -5.58
N LEU A 63 3.81 -8.75 -5.82
CA LEU A 63 4.22 -7.54 -6.53
C LEU A 63 5.12 -6.63 -5.68
N GLU A 64 4.90 -6.58 -4.37
CA GLU A 64 5.73 -5.81 -3.43
C GLU A 64 6.88 -6.62 -2.81
N GLU A 65 7.05 -7.90 -3.18
CA GLU A 65 8.02 -8.84 -2.55
C GLU A 65 7.75 -9.01 -1.04
N GLY A 66 6.48 -8.95 -0.63
CA GLY A 66 6.05 -9.08 0.76
C GLY A 66 5.72 -10.52 1.16
N THR A 67 5.64 -10.75 2.47
CA THR A 67 5.23 -12.03 3.05
C THR A 67 3.72 -12.22 2.99
N ALA A 68 2.93 -11.15 3.15
CA ALA A 68 1.48 -11.16 3.07
C ALA A 68 0.93 -9.83 2.57
N GLY A 69 -0.21 -9.90 1.87
CA GLY A 69 -1.01 -8.77 1.44
C GLY A 69 -2.43 -8.86 1.98
N PHE A 70 -3.07 -7.73 2.17
CA PHE A 70 -4.42 -7.58 2.70
C PHE A 70 -5.19 -6.56 1.87
N ALA A 71 -6.38 -6.93 1.39
CA ALA A 71 -7.23 -6.08 0.57
C ALA A 71 -8.39 -5.48 1.37
N PHE A 72 -8.56 -4.17 1.24
CA PHE A 72 -9.52 -3.34 1.98
C PHE A 72 -10.48 -2.62 1.04
N SER A 73 -11.65 -2.25 1.56
CA SER A 73 -12.71 -1.54 0.82
C SER A 73 -12.33 -0.12 0.36
N SER A 74 -11.21 0.43 0.81
CA SER A 74 -10.68 1.72 0.34
C SER A 74 -9.25 1.93 0.80
N GLY A 75 -8.53 2.89 0.18
CA GLY A 75 -7.21 3.31 0.65
C GLY A 75 -7.22 3.81 2.08
N MET A 76 -8.28 4.53 2.50
CA MET A 76 -8.42 4.98 3.88
C MET A 76 -8.63 3.83 4.87
N ALA A 77 -9.34 2.76 4.48
CA ALA A 77 -9.48 1.56 5.29
C ALA A 77 -8.13 0.83 5.46
N ALA A 78 -7.30 0.79 4.41
CA ALA A 78 -5.94 0.26 4.48
C ALA A 78 -5.03 1.09 5.40
N ILE A 79 -5.04 2.42 5.27
CA ILE A 79 -4.29 3.32 6.16
C ILE A 79 -4.76 3.16 7.61
N HIS A 80 -6.07 3.13 7.84
CA HIS A 80 -6.64 2.91 9.18
C HIS A 80 -6.15 1.58 9.77
N ALA A 81 -6.19 0.49 9.01
CA ALA A 81 -5.76 -0.83 9.49
C ALA A 81 -4.26 -0.85 9.82
N ALA A 82 -3.41 -0.24 8.98
CA ALA A 82 -1.98 -0.14 9.23
C ALA A 82 -1.64 0.71 10.47
N LEU A 83 -2.44 1.73 10.78
CA LEU A 83 -2.24 2.57 11.94
C LEU A 83 -2.89 1.99 13.22
N ALA A 84 -3.95 1.19 13.10
CA ALA A 84 -4.64 0.57 14.24
C ALA A 84 -3.82 -0.54 14.94
N ILE A 85 -2.68 -0.92 14.40
CA ILE A 85 -1.73 -1.83 15.08
C ILE A 85 -1.02 -1.16 16.27
N PHE A 86 -1.04 0.17 16.37
CA PHE A 86 -0.42 0.93 17.46
C PHE A 86 -1.39 1.11 18.63
N LYS A 87 -0.83 1.40 19.80
CA LYS A 87 -1.57 1.52 21.07
C LYS A 87 -1.68 2.97 21.51
N GLN A 88 -2.60 3.21 22.42
CA GLN A 88 -2.64 4.47 23.15
C GLN A 88 -1.27 4.79 23.79
N GLY A 89 -0.80 5.99 23.61
CA GLY A 89 0.51 6.45 24.10
C GLY A 89 1.68 6.20 23.16
N ASP A 90 1.54 5.36 22.13
CA ASP A 90 2.57 5.22 21.08
C ASP A 90 2.72 6.53 20.30
N HIS A 91 3.95 6.79 19.83
CA HIS A 91 4.29 7.95 19.04
C HIS A 91 4.67 7.55 17.61
N LEU A 92 4.16 8.29 16.63
CA LEU A 92 4.51 8.17 15.22
C LEU A 92 5.12 9.46 14.70
N ILE A 93 6.20 9.32 13.95
CA ILE A 93 6.75 10.40 13.11
C ILE A 93 6.10 10.29 11.75
N VAL A 94 5.54 11.38 11.24
CA VAL A 94 4.85 11.38 9.95
C VAL A 94 5.41 12.44 9.01
N GLY A 95 5.38 12.19 7.72
CA GLY A 95 5.74 13.20 6.73
C GLY A 95 4.84 14.43 6.83
N ASN A 96 5.39 15.63 6.75
CA ASN A 96 4.64 16.88 6.76
C ASN A 96 3.85 17.14 5.47
N GLN A 97 4.12 16.36 4.43
CA GLN A 97 3.43 16.36 3.15
C GLN A 97 2.85 14.95 2.92
N ILE A 98 1.67 14.67 3.49
CA ILE A 98 0.94 13.42 3.34
C ILE A 98 -0.47 13.70 2.83
N TYR A 99 -1.11 12.67 2.27
CA TYR A 99 -2.48 12.76 1.79
C TYR A 99 -3.42 13.36 2.85
N GLY A 100 -4.26 14.32 2.46
CA GLY A 100 -5.15 15.02 3.38
C GLY A 100 -6.14 14.13 4.14
N GLY A 101 -6.50 12.96 3.57
CA GLY A 101 -7.28 11.94 4.25
C GLY A 101 -6.53 11.31 5.41
N THR A 102 -5.24 11.00 5.20
CA THR A 102 -4.33 10.48 6.24
C THR A 102 -4.14 11.50 7.36
N PHE A 103 -3.88 12.76 6.99
CA PHE A 103 -3.75 13.85 7.95
C PHE A 103 -5.00 13.95 8.83
N ARG A 104 -6.18 13.99 8.22
CA ARG A 104 -7.46 14.03 8.95
C ARG A 104 -7.67 12.83 9.86
N LEU A 105 -7.35 11.61 9.38
CA LEU A 105 -7.46 10.38 10.17
C LEU A 105 -6.54 10.43 11.40
N LEU A 106 -5.28 10.85 11.23
CA LEU A 106 -4.32 10.98 12.33
C LEU A 106 -4.81 11.99 13.38
N HIS A 107 -5.09 13.23 12.98
CA HIS A 107 -5.36 14.32 13.90
C HIS A 107 -6.79 14.37 14.45
N GLN A 108 -7.80 13.90 13.69
CA GLN A 108 -9.19 13.96 14.14
C GLN A 108 -9.71 12.64 14.71
N PHE A 109 -9.00 11.53 14.48
CA PHE A 109 -9.40 10.22 14.96
C PHE A 109 -8.35 9.64 15.92
N PHE A 110 -7.15 9.31 15.44
CA PHE A 110 -6.16 8.59 16.25
C PHE A 110 -5.61 9.38 17.44
N GLU A 111 -5.42 10.69 17.33
CA GLU A 111 -5.00 11.52 18.48
C GLU A 111 -6.05 11.50 19.61
N ARG A 112 -7.35 11.41 19.29
CA ARG A 112 -8.40 11.25 20.31
C ARG A 112 -8.32 9.92 21.06
N TRP A 113 -7.74 8.90 20.41
CA TRP A 113 -7.47 7.59 21.03
C TRP A 113 -6.08 7.54 21.68
N GLY A 114 -5.39 8.67 21.76
CA GLY A 114 -4.16 8.84 22.49
C GLY A 114 -2.88 8.49 21.71
N LEU A 115 -2.95 8.27 20.40
CA LEU A 115 -1.75 8.19 19.57
C LEU A 115 -1.08 9.56 19.51
N LYS A 116 0.25 9.62 19.60
CA LYS A 116 1.03 10.85 19.52
C LYS A 116 1.64 11.00 18.13
N ILE A 117 1.59 12.19 17.56
CA ILE A 117 2.02 12.45 16.18
C ILE A 117 3.00 13.63 16.15
N THR A 118 4.12 13.45 15.46
CA THR A 118 5.04 14.55 15.11
C THR A 118 5.25 14.58 13.60
N ALA A 119 4.88 15.68 12.96
CA ALA A 119 5.08 15.88 11.52
C ALA A 119 6.45 16.49 11.24
N VAL A 120 7.19 15.90 10.28
CA VAL A 120 8.54 16.36 9.89
C VAL A 120 8.70 16.33 8.36
N ASP A 121 9.67 17.11 7.86
CA ASP A 121 10.14 16.92 6.47
C ASP A 121 10.99 15.65 6.39
N THR A 122 10.44 14.58 5.83
CA THR A 122 11.09 13.27 5.77
C THR A 122 12.27 13.19 4.79
N ARG A 123 12.53 14.25 4.03
CA ARG A 123 13.77 14.41 3.25
C ARG A 123 14.97 14.72 4.13
N ASN A 124 14.73 15.29 5.32
CA ASN A 124 15.74 15.66 6.30
C ASN A 124 15.85 14.58 7.39
N LEU A 125 16.83 13.70 7.26
CA LEU A 125 17.07 12.62 8.22
C LEU A 125 17.35 13.14 9.64
N ALA A 126 18.08 14.25 9.77
CA ALA A 126 18.35 14.86 11.08
C ALA A 126 17.06 15.36 11.77
N ALA A 127 16.09 15.86 10.99
CA ALA A 127 14.78 16.24 11.54
C ALA A 127 13.97 15.02 11.99
N ILE A 128 14.04 13.89 11.27
CA ILE A 128 13.42 12.63 11.70
C ILE A 128 14.06 12.17 13.01
N GLU A 129 15.39 12.12 13.07
CA GLU A 129 16.13 11.65 14.24
C GLU A 129 15.86 12.51 15.48
N ALA A 130 15.85 13.82 15.33
CA ALA A 130 15.53 14.76 16.40
C ALA A 130 14.08 14.64 16.92
N ALA A 131 13.15 14.10 16.12
CA ALA A 131 11.77 13.89 16.51
C ALA A 131 11.54 12.55 17.26
N ILE A 132 12.54 11.67 17.33
CA ILE A 132 12.43 10.37 18.01
C ILE A 132 12.27 10.57 19.52
N GLN A 133 11.26 9.92 20.09
CA GLN A 133 10.92 9.90 21.51
C GLN A 133 11.01 8.47 22.04
N PRO A 134 11.09 8.25 23.36
CA PRO A 134 11.17 6.89 23.93
C PRO A 134 9.99 5.97 23.57
N ASN A 135 8.83 6.54 23.26
CA ASN A 135 7.61 5.85 22.85
C ASN A 135 7.37 5.88 21.32
N THR A 136 8.33 6.35 20.52
CA THR A 136 8.23 6.29 19.05
C THR A 136 8.22 4.84 18.59
N LYS A 137 7.31 4.50 17.67
CA LYS A 137 7.11 3.16 17.14
C LYS A 137 7.29 3.06 15.64
N ALA A 138 7.00 4.13 14.89
CA ALA A 138 7.10 4.08 13.45
C ALA A 138 7.34 5.45 12.82
N ILE A 139 7.82 5.40 11.57
CA ILE A 139 7.90 6.53 10.64
C ILE A 139 6.97 6.23 9.48
N TYR A 140 6.00 7.13 9.23
CA TYR A 140 5.04 7.05 8.13
C TYR A 140 5.29 8.15 7.11
N PHE A 141 5.40 7.82 5.82
CA PHE A 141 5.60 8.83 4.76
C PHE A 141 5.21 8.32 3.37
N GLU A 142 5.11 9.26 2.44
CA GLU A 142 4.98 9.02 1.01
C GLU A 142 6.35 9.22 0.33
N PRO A 143 6.84 8.27 -0.48
CA PRO A 143 8.14 8.41 -1.17
C PRO A 143 8.13 9.51 -2.22
N VAL A 144 6.97 9.80 -2.81
CA VAL A 144 6.72 10.96 -3.66
C VAL A 144 5.40 11.59 -3.21
N THR A 145 5.45 12.84 -2.77
CA THR A 145 4.29 13.53 -2.19
C THR A 145 3.36 14.09 -3.28
N ASN A 146 2.07 14.22 -2.97
CA ASN A 146 1.07 14.87 -3.80
C ASN A 146 0.61 16.18 -3.13
N PRO A 147 0.62 17.36 -3.80
CA PRO A 147 0.87 17.59 -5.23
C PRO A 147 2.28 18.05 -5.58
N LEU A 148 3.16 18.29 -4.61
CA LEU A 148 4.47 18.95 -4.83
C LEU A 148 5.57 18.01 -5.34
N LEU A 149 5.31 16.71 -5.40
CA LEU A 149 6.22 15.68 -5.88
C LEU A 149 7.61 15.71 -5.20
N GLN A 150 7.62 16.03 -3.90
CA GLN A 150 8.84 15.95 -3.10
C GLN A 150 9.25 14.50 -2.92
N VAL A 151 10.53 14.20 -3.08
CA VAL A 151 11.06 12.83 -3.07
C VAL A 151 11.76 12.54 -1.74
N THR A 152 11.32 11.50 -1.04
CA THR A 152 11.95 10.95 0.16
C THR A 152 12.59 9.59 -0.16
N SER A 153 13.85 9.40 0.23
CA SER A 153 14.55 8.12 0.04
C SER A 153 14.05 7.08 1.05
N VAL A 154 13.31 6.08 0.57
CA VAL A 154 12.85 4.95 1.40
C VAL A 154 14.02 4.27 2.08
N GLN A 155 15.07 3.93 1.33
CA GLN A 155 16.25 3.23 1.85
C GLN A 155 16.92 3.97 3.01
N LYS A 156 17.08 5.31 2.90
CA LYS A 156 17.72 6.10 3.96
C LYS A 156 16.85 6.20 5.21
N VAL A 157 15.54 6.40 5.04
CA VAL A 157 14.61 6.47 6.17
C VAL A 157 14.49 5.10 6.84
N ALA A 158 14.39 4.02 6.08
CA ALA A 158 14.34 2.66 6.62
C ALA A 158 15.62 2.29 7.39
N ALA A 159 16.80 2.67 6.88
CA ALA A 159 18.06 2.44 7.58
C ALA A 159 18.12 3.18 8.92
N LEU A 160 17.65 4.45 8.96
CA LEU A 160 17.55 5.22 10.20
C LEU A 160 16.53 4.59 11.16
N ALA A 161 15.36 4.22 10.68
CA ALA A 161 14.33 3.56 11.48
C ALA A 161 14.83 2.27 12.12
N GLN A 162 15.55 1.45 11.36
CA GLN A 162 16.14 0.20 11.84
C GLN A 162 17.16 0.41 12.98
N GLN A 163 17.99 1.46 12.91
CA GLN A 163 18.95 1.81 13.98
C GLN A 163 18.24 2.13 15.30
N HIS A 164 17.02 2.65 15.24
CA HIS A 164 16.21 3.00 16.39
C HIS A 164 15.08 2.00 16.71
N HIS A 165 15.09 0.81 16.08
CA HIS A 165 14.05 -0.22 16.24
C HIS A 165 12.62 0.28 15.95
N LEU A 166 12.48 1.17 14.97
CA LEU A 166 11.21 1.71 14.53
C LEU A 166 10.72 1.01 13.26
N LEU A 167 9.41 0.90 13.10
CA LEU A 167 8.79 0.44 11.86
C LEU A 167 8.82 1.56 10.80
N THR A 168 9.04 1.17 9.56
CA THR A 168 8.92 2.06 8.39
C THR A 168 7.66 1.72 7.63
N ILE A 169 6.72 2.67 7.55
CA ILE A 169 5.44 2.56 6.85
C ILE A 169 5.45 3.49 5.66
N VAL A 170 5.26 2.94 4.47
CA VAL A 170 5.34 3.69 3.22
C VAL A 170 4.01 3.64 2.49
N ASP A 171 3.39 4.79 2.27
CA ASP A 171 2.27 4.90 1.34
C ASP A 171 2.82 5.04 -0.09
N ASN A 172 2.83 3.94 -0.82
CA ASN A 172 3.39 3.83 -2.15
C ASN A 172 2.34 4.00 -3.28
N THR A 173 1.20 4.60 -2.93
CA THR A 173 0.08 4.80 -3.87
C THR A 173 0.50 5.48 -5.15
N PHE A 174 1.37 6.50 -5.06
CA PHE A 174 1.76 7.33 -6.21
C PHE A 174 2.68 6.58 -7.19
N LEU A 175 3.64 5.81 -6.68
CA LEU A 175 4.61 5.11 -7.53
C LEU A 175 4.14 3.72 -7.94
N SER A 176 3.29 3.06 -7.17
CA SER A 176 2.91 1.66 -7.31
C SER A 176 4.11 0.69 -7.21
N PRO A 177 3.88 -0.62 -7.07
CA PRO A 177 4.98 -1.59 -7.03
C PRO A 177 5.77 -1.69 -8.34
N TYR A 178 5.26 -1.12 -9.43
CA TYR A 178 5.96 -1.08 -10.70
C TYR A 178 7.18 -0.14 -10.69
N LEU A 179 7.04 1.05 -10.10
CA LEU A 179 8.12 2.05 -10.07
C LEU A 179 8.97 1.95 -8.80
N LEU A 180 8.40 1.46 -7.70
CA LEU A 180 9.10 1.33 -6.42
C LEU A 180 8.54 0.15 -5.64
N GLN A 181 9.42 -0.67 -5.07
CA GLN A 181 9.09 -1.75 -4.14
C GLN A 181 9.71 -1.44 -2.76
N PRO A 182 9.02 -0.71 -1.87
CA PRO A 182 9.58 -0.23 -0.61
C PRO A 182 10.07 -1.34 0.33
N LEU A 183 9.44 -2.53 0.32
CA LEU A 183 9.87 -3.65 1.16
C LEU A 183 11.28 -4.11 0.81
N THR A 184 11.68 -4.07 -0.46
CA THR A 184 13.04 -4.41 -0.91
C THR A 184 14.08 -3.37 -0.49
N LEU A 185 13.63 -2.18 -0.11
CA LEU A 185 14.46 -1.06 0.35
C LEU A 185 14.48 -0.92 1.88
N GLY A 186 13.91 -1.90 2.59
CA GLY A 186 13.94 -1.96 4.05
C GLY A 186 12.68 -1.45 4.77
N ALA A 187 11.62 -1.08 4.04
CA ALA A 187 10.33 -0.78 4.66
C ALA A 187 9.72 -2.05 5.30
N ASP A 188 8.84 -1.85 6.28
CA ASP A 188 8.17 -2.92 7.00
C ASP A 188 6.73 -3.12 6.53
N ILE A 189 6.06 -2.02 6.21
CA ILE A 189 4.67 -1.98 5.77
C ILE A 189 4.55 -1.07 4.56
N VAL A 190 3.89 -1.55 3.52
CA VAL A 190 3.54 -0.76 2.33
C VAL A 190 2.03 -0.65 2.23
N ILE A 191 1.56 0.54 1.93
CA ILE A 191 0.14 0.86 1.77
C ILE A 191 -0.11 1.34 0.35
N HIS A 192 -1.25 0.96 -0.21
CA HIS A 192 -1.77 1.51 -1.46
C HIS A 192 -3.24 1.90 -1.33
N SER A 193 -3.57 3.07 -1.83
CA SER A 193 -4.90 3.28 -2.37
C SER A 193 -4.97 2.57 -3.72
N ALA A 194 -5.41 1.31 -3.71
CA ALA A 194 -5.50 0.50 -4.91
C ALA A 194 -6.53 1.02 -5.93
N THR A 195 -7.39 1.95 -5.51
CA THR A 195 -8.28 2.78 -6.33
C THR A 195 -7.55 3.50 -7.48
N LYS A 196 -6.24 3.80 -7.33
CA LYS A 196 -5.46 4.63 -8.26
C LYS A 196 -4.86 3.76 -9.38
N TYR A 197 -3.54 3.76 -9.52
CA TYR A 197 -2.86 3.07 -10.62
C TYR A 197 -3.04 1.55 -10.63
N LEU A 198 -3.21 0.92 -9.46
CA LEU A 198 -3.42 -0.53 -9.40
C LEU A 198 -4.71 -0.94 -10.10
N SER A 199 -5.85 -0.34 -9.79
CA SER A 199 -7.11 -0.54 -10.53
C SER A 199 -7.00 0.06 -11.94
N GLY A 200 -6.68 1.34 -12.03
CA GLY A 200 -6.36 2.04 -13.27
C GLY A 200 -7.53 2.36 -14.20
N HIS A 201 -8.77 2.03 -13.83
CA HIS A 201 -9.96 2.15 -14.68
C HIS A 201 -11.06 3.04 -14.07
N SER A 202 -10.84 3.63 -12.89
CA SER A 202 -11.76 4.54 -12.19
C SER A 202 -13.12 3.91 -11.81
N ASP A 203 -13.16 2.62 -11.62
CA ASP A 203 -14.36 1.80 -11.38
C ASP A 203 -14.34 1.04 -10.05
N VAL A 204 -13.17 0.92 -9.39
CA VAL A 204 -12.99 0.23 -8.12
C VAL A 204 -12.46 1.16 -7.04
N SER A 205 -13.11 1.18 -5.88
CA SER A 205 -12.55 1.75 -4.65
C SER A 205 -11.94 0.64 -3.81
N ALA A 206 -10.62 0.67 -3.62
CA ALA A 206 -9.90 -0.37 -2.90
C ALA A 206 -8.66 0.18 -2.18
N GLY A 207 -8.21 -0.55 -1.17
CA GLY A 207 -6.93 -0.34 -0.50
C GLY A 207 -6.16 -1.63 -0.33
N ALA A 208 -4.86 -1.51 -0.11
CA ALA A 208 -4.01 -2.66 0.18
C ALA A 208 -2.98 -2.32 1.26
N VAL A 209 -2.68 -3.29 2.11
CA VAL A 209 -1.54 -3.30 3.02
C VAL A 209 -0.70 -4.52 2.72
N ILE A 210 0.60 -4.34 2.51
CA ILE A 210 1.54 -5.43 2.30
C ILE A 210 2.61 -5.34 3.38
N VAL A 211 2.98 -6.47 3.96
CA VAL A 211 3.91 -6.54 5.09
C VAL A 211 5.08 -7.47 4.80
N LYS A 212 6.22 -7.18 5.44
CA LYS A 212 7.48 -7.90 5.20
C LYS A 212 7.57 -9.22 5.93
N ASP A 213 6.88 -9.39 7.07
CA ASP A 213 7.04 -10.55 7.96
C ASP A 213 5.72 -11.06 8.52
N ARG A 214 5.78 -12.22 9.18
CA ARG A 214 4.63 -12.93 9.71
C ARG A 214 4.01 -12.24 10.93
N GLU A 215 4.80 -11.63 11.78
CA GLU A 215 4.29 -10.95 12.99
C GLU A 215 3.40 -9.78 12.60
N LEU A 216 3.86 -8.95 11.66
CA LEU A 216 3.07 -7.87 11.10
C LEU A 216 1.83 -8.39 10.36
N ALA A 217 1.96 -9.53 9.66
CA ALA A 217 0.83 -10.15 8.97
C ALA A 217 -0.29 -10.56 9.96
N GLU A 218 0.05 -11.18 11.08
CA GLU A 218 -0.91 -11.58 12.10
C GLU A 218 -1.61 -10.36 12.72
N ARG A 219 -0.87 -9.26 12.96
CA ARG A 219 -1.43 -8.01 13.49
C ARG A 219 -2.39 -7.33 12.51
N VAL A 220 -2.00 -7.22 11.25
CA VAL A 220 -2.85 -6.59 10.21
C VAL A 220 -4.08 -7.46 9.92
N TYR A 221 -3.92 -8.78 9.84
CA TYR A 221 -5.05 -9.71 9.69
C TYR A 221 -6.07 -9.57 10.82
N PHE A 222 -5.59 -9.50 12.08
CA PHE A 222 -6.47 -9.29 13.22
C PHE A 222 -7.30 -8.01 13.06
N ILE A 223 -6.68 -6.91 12.67
CA ILE A 223 -7.37 -5.63 12.46
C ILE A 223 -8.36 -5.73 11.28
N GLN A 224 -7.94 -6.32 10.15
CA GLN A 224 -8.81 -6.51 8.99
C GLN A 224 -10.08 -7.29 9.36
N ASN A 225 -9.91 -8.40 10.07
CA ASN A 225 -11.02 -9.27 10.48
C ASN A 225 -11.90 -8.62 11.55
N ALA A 226 -11.31 -7.96 12.56
CA ALA A 226 -12.04 -7.33 13.66
C ALA A 226 -12.86 -6.12 13.19
N LEU A 227 -12.30 -5.26 12.34
CA LEU A 227 -12.98 -4.08 11.81
C LEU A 227 -13.91 -4.42 10.63
N GLY A 228 -13.63 -5.48 9.90
CA GLY A 228 -14.46 -5.95 8.80
C GLY A 228 -14.41 -5.08 7.53
N SER A 229 -13.43 -4.19 7.39
CA SER A 229 -13.27 -3.30 6.23
C SER A 229 -12.64 -4.01 5.01
N ILE A 230 -13.07 -5.23 4.74
CA ILE A 230 -12.60 -6.09 3.67
C ILE A 230 -13.04 -5.61 2.28
N LEU A 231 -12.30 -5.98 1.25
CA LEU A 231 -12.72 -5.81 -0.14
C LEU A 231 -13.69 -6.93 -0.55
N SER A 232 -14.71 -6.60 -1.35
CA SER A 232 -15.67 -7.58 -1.88
C SER A 232 -15.00 -8.54 -2.86
N PRO A 233 -15.56 -9.76 -3.07
CA PRO A 233 -15.05 -10.67 -4.11
C PRO A 233 -15.10 -10.08 -5.51
N GLU A 234 -16.15 -9.34 -5.85
CA GLU A 234 -16.31 -8.67 -7.14
C GLU A 234 -15.22 -7.62 -7.36
N ASP A 235 -15.07 -6.69 -6.41
CA ASP A 235 -14.05 -5.64 -6.51
C ASP A 235 -12.63 -6.24 -6.46
N SER A 236 -12.44 -7.35 -5.76
CA SER A 236 -11.17 -8.09 -5.74
C SER A 236 -10.82 -8.63 -7.14
N ASN A 237 -11.79 -9.18 -7.86
CA ASN A 237 -11.60 -9.66 -9.23
C ASN A 237 -11.32 -8.52 -10.21
N GLU A 238 -12.08 -7.40 -10.11
CA GLU A 238 -11.88 -6.23 -10.98
C GLU A 238 -10.50 -5.58 -10.74
N LEU A 239 -10.09 -5.45 -9.47
CA LEU A 239 -8.77 -4.96 -9.14
C LEU A 239 -7.66 -5.88 -9.67
N ALA A 240 -7.77 -7.20 -9.49
CA ALA A 240 -6.82 -8.17 -10.02
C ALA A 240 -6.71 -8.09 -11.55
N ARG A 241 -7.83 -7.85 -12.25
CA ARG A 241 -7.86 -7.61 -13.69
C ARG A 241 -7.15 -6.31 -14.07
N GLY A 242 -7.40 -5.21 -13.36
CA GLY A 242 -6.75 -3.91 -13.59
C GLY A 242 -5.24 -3.96 -13.42
N ILE A 243 -4.75 -4.71 -12.42
CA ILE A 243 -3.33 -4.91 -12.15
C ILE A 243 -2.59 -5.51 -13.36
N LYS A 244 -3.20 -6.39 -14.14
CA LYS A 244 -2.56 -7.07 -15.29
C LYS A 244 -2.02 -6.13 -16.36
N THR A 245 -2.52 -4.90 -16.46
CA THR A 245 -2.09 -3.89 -17.43
C THR A 245 -1.28 -2.76 -16.80
N LEU A 246 -0.88 -2.87 -15.55
CA LEU A 246 -0.24 -1.79 -14.79
C LEU A 246 1.02 -1.25 -15.49
N SER A 247 1.96 -2.13 -15.88
CA SER A 247 3.20 -1.72 -16.53
C SER A 247 2.94 -1.00 -17.84
N LEU A 248 2.08 -1.54 -18.71
CA LEU A 248 1.73 -0.91 -20.00
C LEU A 248 1.15 0.48 -19.83
N ARG A 249 0.27 0.67 -18.83
CA ARG A 249 -0.35 1.96 -18.54
C ARG A 249 0.66 2.97 -18.00
N LEU A 250 1.50 2.56 -17.07
CA LEU A 250 2.50 3.45 -16.46
C LEU A 250 3.61 3.83 -17.45
N ASP A 251 4.09 2.90 -18.27
CA ASP A 251 5.07 3.22 -19.32
C ASP A 251 4.53 4.30 -20.27
N ARG A 252 3.28 4.17 -20.70
CA ARG A 252 2.66 5.17 -21.57
C ARG A 252 2.48 6.51 -20.84
N GLN A 253 2.02 6.50 -19.60
CA GLN A 253 1.83 7.72 -18.80
C GLN A 253 3.16 8.44 -18.56
N ILE A 254 4.23 7.71 -18.25
CA ILE A 254 5.57 8.29 -18.07
C ILE A 254 6.09 8.90 -19.37
N ALA A 255 5.90 8.23 -20.50
CA ALA A 255 6.27 8.79 -21.80
C ALA A 255 5.52 10.10 -22.08
N ASN A 256 4.20 10.10 -21.88
CA ASN A 256 3.36 11.30 -22.06
C ASN A 256 3.77 12.45 -21.12
N VAL A 257 4.10 12.15 -19.86
CA VAL A 257 4.54 13.19 -18.91
C VAL A 257 5.87 13.81 -19.34
N LYS A 258 6.81 13.04 -19.84
CA LYS A 258 8.10 13.58 -20.35
C LYS A 258 7.87 14.57 -21.49
N GLU A 259 7.01 14.24 -22.46
CA GLU A 259 6.65 15.15 -23.55
C GLU A 259 5.95 16.40 -23.04
N LEU A 260 4.98 16.24 -22.10
CA LEU A 260 4.26 17.36 -21.51
C LEU A 260 5.21 18.30 -20.75
N VAL A 261 6.15 17.77 -19.97
CA VAL A 261 7.14 18.56 -19.23
C VAL A 261 8.01 19.34 -20.19
N ASN A 262 8.51 18.71 -21.26
CA ASN A 262 9.30 19.39 -22.28
C ASN A 262 8.52 20.54 -22.96
N TYR A 263 7.26 20.29 -23.29
CA TYR A 263 6.39 21.31 -23.87
C TYR A 263 6.18 22.49 -22.91
N LEU A 264 5.84 22.21 -21.65
CA LEU A 264 5.60 23.24 -20.64
C LEU A 264 6.86 24.07 -20.31
N GLN A 265 8.05 23.47 -20.37
CA GLN A 265 9.31 24.21 -20.18
C GLN A 265 9.57 25.23 -21.29
N GLY A 266 8.98 25.05 -22.46
CA GLY A 266 9.07 26.00 -23.57
C GLY A 266 8.09 27.16 -23.53
N LEU A 267 7.13 27.16 -22.58
CA LEU A 267 6.11 28.21 -22.46
C LEU A 267 6.59 29.32 -21.51
N GLY A 268 6.60 30.55 -21.98
CA GLY A 268 7.02 31.73 -21.20
C GLY A 268 6.12 32.04 -20.00
N GLU A 269 4.87 31.60 -20.03
CA GLU A 269 3.88 31.78 -18.96
C GLU A 269 4.10 30.81 -17.79
N VAL A 270 4.78 29.67 -18.02
CA VAL A 270 5.05 28.65 -16.99
C VAL A 270 6.28 29.05 -16.21
N LYS A 271 6.10 29.48 -14.96
CA LYS A 271 7.18 29.93 -14.09
C LYS A 271 7.92 28.80 -13.39
N LYS A 272 7.23 27.69 -13.09
CA LYS A 272 7.81 26.58 -12.33
C LYS A 272 7.06 25.28 -12.60
N ILE A 273 7.81 24.18 -12.77
CA ILE A 273 7.29 22.82 -12.91
C ILE A 273 7.84 21.98 -11.75
N TYR A 274 6.95 21.31 -11.03
CA TYR A 274 7.31 20.34 -9.98
C TYR A 274 7.27 18.93 -10.58
N TYR A 275 8.42 18.43 -10.98
CA TYR A 275 8.55 17.08 -11.54
C TYR A 275 9.93 16.49 -11.20
N PRO A 276 10.00 15.32 -10.52
CA PRO A 276 11.28 14.74 -10.05
C PRO A 276 12.28 14.40 -11.16
N GLY A 277 11.79 14.23 -12.40
CA GLY A 277 12.65 13.96 -13.58
C GLY A 277 13.39 15.18 -14.14
N ILE A 278 13.16 16.38 -13.62
CA ILE A 278 13.89 17.60 -14.05
C ILE A 278 15.18 17.69 -13.23
N LYS A 279 16.34 17.73 -13.93
CA LYS A 279 17.63 17.89 -13.24
C LYS A 279 17.68 19.20 -12.44
N GLY A 280 18.16 19.13 -11.21
CA GLY A 280 18.34 20.28 -10.33
C GLY A 280 17.12 20.63 -9.45
N LEU A 281 16.05 19.87 -9.50
CA LEU A 281 15.01 19.93 -8.46
C LEU A 281 15.43 19.05 -7.27
N PRO A 282 15.24 19.54 -6.02
CA PRO A 282 15.61 18.79 -4.82
C PRO A 282 14.75 17.55 -4.62
#